data_51479d92005475dc79e3107b4790f4ca
#
_entry.id   51479d92005475dc79e3107b4790f4ca
#
_cell.length_a   1.000
_cell.length_b   1.000
_cell.length_c   1.000
_cell.angle_alpha   90.00
_cell.angle_beta   90.00
_cell.angle_gamma   90.00
#
_symmetry.space_group_name_H-M   'P 1'
#
loop_
_entity.id
_entity.type
_entity.pdbx_description
1 polymer ?
#
loop_
_entity_poly.entity_id
_entity_poly.type
_entity_poly.pdbx_seq_one_letter_code
_entity_poly.pdbx_strand_id
1 'polypeptide(L)'
;MASQPRRRRLEVEDYGDITVVNFIDRKILDEQNIQKIGEDLFSLVDELGRKKILLNFSNVDYLSSAALGKFITLNKKVQAGKGKLVMCNISDDIYEVFEITKLNRLFNIQKEEQTALQAF
;
A
#
# COMPACT_ATOMS: atom_id res chain seq x y z
N MET A 1 15.79 -9.99 23.51
CA MET A 1 15.18 -10.17 23.20
C MET A 1 14.75 -10.52 22.55
N ALA A 2 15.13 -10.77 22.98
CA ALA A 2 14.67 -11.22 22.02
C ALA A 2 13.54 -11.00 21.71
N SER A 3 13.43 -10.37 21.36
CA SER A 3 12.22 -10.07 21.08
C SER A 3 11.58 -11.05 20.21
N GLN A 4 10.43 -11.32 20.51
CA GLN A 4 9.56 -12.08 19.77
C GLN A 4 9.43 -11.51 18.41
N PRO A 5 9.79 -12.20 17.38
CA PRO A 5 9.63 -11.68 16.06
C PRO A 5 8.17 -11.51 15.76
N ARG A 6 7.79 -10.29 15.44
CA ARG A 6 6.47 -10.06 14.99
C ARG A 6 6.34 -10.58 13.60
N ARG A 7 5.24 -11.20 13.29
CA ARG A 7 4.95 -11.55 11.93
C ARG A 7 4.68 -10.28 11.17
N ARG A 8 5.53 -10.01 10.23
CA ARG A 8 5.34 -8.83 9.39
C ARG A 8 4.42 -9.17 8.24
N ARG A 9 3.55 -8.25 7.92
CA ARG A 9 2.70 -8.35 6.73
C ARG A 9 3.24 -7.49 5.61
N LEU A 10 4.19 -6.63 5.93
CA LEU A 10 4.76 -5.69 4.98
C LEU A 10 6.27 -5.71 5.07
N GLU A 11 6.92 -5.52 3.93
CA GLU A 11 8.34 -5.22 3.89
C GLU A 11 8.49 -3.78 3.47
N VAL A 12 9.24 -3.02 4.25
CA VAL A 12 9.38 -1.58 4.04
C VAL A 12 10.82 -1.24 3.74
N GLU A 13 11.03 -0.52 2.64
CA GLU A 13 12.35 -0.07 2.25
C GLU A 13 12.33 1.42 2.01
N ASP A 14 13.45 2.08 2.24
CA ASP A 14 13.55 3.51 2.00
C ASP A 14 14.41 3.79 0.78
N TYR A 15 13.88 4.59 -0.14
CA TYR A 15 14.60 5.09 -1.30
C TYR A 15 14.63 6.60 -1.17
N GLY A 16 15.68 7.13 -0.53
CA GLY A 16 15.71 8.55 -0.22
C GLY A 16 14.55 8.91 0.68
N ASP A 17 13.68 9.79 0.23
CA ASP A 17 12.52 10.19 1.02
C ASP A 17 11.25 9.41 0.64
N ILE A 18 11.37 8.41 -0.22
CA ILE A 18 10.24 7.58 -0.62
C ILE A 18 10.26 6.29 0.20
N THR A 19 9.13 5.95 0.81
CA THR A 19 8.96 4.70 1.54
C THR A 19 8.27 3.71 0.63
N VAL A 20 8.99 2.62 0.28
CA VAL A 20 8.44 1.58 -0.58
C VAL A 20 7.91 0.45 0.29
N VAL A 21 6.65 0.10 0.08
CA VAL A 21 5.99 -0.95 0.84
C VAL A 21 5.70 -2.12 -0.08
N ASN A 22 6.21 -3.30 0.27
CA ASN A 22 5.94 -4.53 -0.44
C ASN A 22 5.07 -5.41 0.44
N PHE A 23 4.04 -6.01 -0.15
CA PHE A 23 3.15 -6.90 0.58
C PHE A 23 3.71 -8.31 0.56
N ILE A 24 3.68 -8.97 1.70
CA ILE A 24 4.19 -10.34 1.83
C ILE A 24 3.13 -11.35 1.39
N ASP A 25 1.87 -11.09 1.75
CA ASP A 25 0.78 -12.00 1.43
C ASP A 25 0.36 -11.89 -0.04
N ARG A 26 0.19 -13.04 -0.69
CA ARG A 26 -0.30 -13.07 -2.05
C ARG A 26 -1.80 -12.86 -2.11
N LYS A 27 -2.50 -13.27 -1.05
CA LYS A 27 -3.95 -13.14 -0.97
C LYS A 27 -4.28 -12.28 0.24
N ILE A 28 -4.82 -11.11 0.00
CA ILE A 28 -5.18 -10.20 1.07
C ILE A 28 -6.70 -10.24 1.21
N LEU A 29 -7.16 -11.35 1.80
CA LEU A 29 -8.59 -11.65 1.91
C LEU A 29 -9.05 -11.82 3.35
N ASP A 30 -8.15 -12.26 4.23
CA ASP A 30 -8.49 -12.54 5.61
C ASP A 30 -8.63 -11.24 6.40
N GLU A 31 -9.73 -11.13 7.14
CA GLU A 31 -10.05 -9.91 7.87
C GLU A 31 -8.97 -9.51 8.88
N GLN A 32 -8.43 -10.50 9.59
CA GLN A 32 -7.38 -10.21 10.57
C GLN A 32 -6.11 -9.69 9.91
N ASN A 33 -5.75 -10.27 8.77
CA ASN A 33 -4.59 -9.81 8.02
C ASN A 33 -4.81 -8.40 7.48
N ILE A 34 -6.01 -8.14 6.99
CA ILE A 34 -6.36 -6.82 6.47
C ILE A 34 -6.27 -5.78 7.57
N GLN A 35 -6.76 -6.11 8.75
CA GLN A 35 -6.70 -5.20 9.89
C GLN A 35 -5.23 -4.90 10.25
N LYS A 36 -4.41 -5.94 10.29
CA LYS A 36 -2.99 -5.78 10.62
C LYS A 36 -2.25 -4.97 9.57
N ILE A 37 -2.53 -5.23 8.30
CA ILE A 37 -1.94 -4.47 7.20
C ILE A 37 -2.34 -2.99 7.33
N GLY A 38 -3.61 -2.75 7.62
CA GLY A 38 -4.08 -1.38 7.80
C GLY A 38 -3.35 -0.67 8.93
N GLU A 39 -3.20 -1.33 10.07
CA GLU A 39 -2.49 -0.74 11.21
C GLU A 39 -1.04 -0.42 10.85
N ASP A 40 -0.37 -1.33 10.18
CA ASP A 40 1.02 -1.13 9.80
C ASP A 40 1.17 0.03 8.81
N LEU A 41 0.27 0.10 7.83
CA LEU A 41 0.30 1.19 6.86
C LEU A 41 0.00 2.54 7.52
N PHE A 42 -1.00 2.58 8.38
CA PHE A 42 -1.38 3.83 9.03
C PHE A 42 -0.27 4.35 9.94
N SER A 43 0.47 3.44 10.58
CA SER A 43 1.56 3.86 11.45
C SER A 43 2.68 4.54 10.68
N LEU A 44 2.87 4.21 9.40
CA LEU A 44 3.87 4.89 8.58
C LEU A 44 3.57 6.39 8.51
N VAL A 45 2.30 6.74 8.48
CA VAL A 45 1.88 8.14 8.41
C VAL A 45 1.73 8.72 9.81
N ASP A 46 0.95 8.04 10.66
CA ASP A 46 0.57 8.59 11.97
C ASP A 46 1.73 8.64 12.95
N GLU A 47 2.60 7.64 12.93
CA GLU A 47 3.70 7.57 13.88
C GLU A 47 5.03 8.01 13.29
N LEU A 48 5.30 7.64 12.05
CA LEU A 48 6.58 7.93 11.43
C LEU A 48 6.58 9.14 10.50
N GLY A 49 5.41 9.69 10.24
CA GLY A 49 5.30 10.91 9.43
C GLY A 49 5.76 10.77 7.99
N ARG A 50 5.68 9.56 7.43
CA ARG A 50 6.09 9.36 6.05
C ARG A 50 5.14 10.07 5.11
N LYS A 51 5.69 10.76 4.13
CA LYS A 51 4.88 11.56 3.21
C LYS A 51 4.84 11.01 1.79
N LYS A 52 5.90 10.32 1.37
CA LYS A 52 5.95 9.73 0.03
C LYS A 52 5.95 8.22 0.18
N ILE A 53 4.83 7.60 -0.16
CA ILE A 53 4.64 6.17 0.05
C ILE A 53 4.30 5.51 -1.28
N LEU A 54 5.05 4.47 -1.62
CA LEU A 54 4.81 3.65 -2.79
C LEU A 54 4.37 2.27 -2.35
N LEU A 55 3.19 1.84 -2.78
CA LEU A 55 2.69 0.50 -2.52
C LEU A 55 2.95 -0.38 -3.74
N ASN A 56 3.79 -1.39 -3.56
CA ASN A 56 4.15 -2.30 -4.62
C ASN A 56 3.36 -3.60 -4.46
N PHE A 57 2.52 -3.90 -5.45
CA PHE A 57 1.62 -5.04 -5.43
C PHE A 57 2.13 -6.24 -6.22
N SER A 58 3.42 -6.28 -6.55
CA SER A 58 3.95 -7.33 -7.42
C SER A 58 3.71 -8.74 -6.88
N ASN A 59 3.60 -8.88 -5.57
CA ASN A 59 3.40 -10.17 -4.92
C ASN A 59 1.93 -10.47 -4.65
N VAL A 60 1.02 -9.56 -4.94
CA VAL A 60 -0.40 -9.68 -4.59
C VAL A 60 -1.21 -10.19 -5.76
N ASP A 61 -1.90 -11.33 -5.57
CA ASP A 61 -2.76 -11.92 -6.59
C ASP A 61 -4.23 -11.61 -6.35
N TYR A 62 -4.64 -11.50 -5.10
CA TYR A 62 -6.04 -11.30 -4.73
C TYR A 62 -6.17 -10.27 -3.62
N LEU A 63 -7.24 -9.51 -3.68
CA LEU A 63 -7.45 -8.38 -2.79
C LEU A 63 -8.95 -8.22 -2.55
N SER A 64 -9.36 -8.15 -1.29
CA SER A 64 -10.77 -7.97 -0.97
C SER A 64 -11.16 -6.50 -0.96
N SER A 65 -12.46 -6.24 -1.00
CA SER A 65 -12.97 -4.87 -0.94
C SER A 65 -12.64 -4.21 0.40
N ALA A 66 -12.56 -5.01 1.47
CA ALA A 66 -12.18 -4.47 2.77
C ALA A 66 -10.76 -3.92 2.75
N ALA A 67 -9.85 -4.60 2.03
CA ALA A 67 -8.48 -4.11 1.88
C ALA A 67 -8.46 -2.80 1.10
N LEU A 68 -9.30 -2.68 0.08
CA LEU A 68 -9.40 -1.44 -0.67
C LEU A 68 -9.80 -0.28 0.23
N GLY A 69 -10.70 -0.55 1.19
CA GLY A 69 -11.10 0.47 2.15
C GLY A 69 -9.92 0.98 2.98
N LYS A 70 -9.01 0.09 3.35
CA LYS A 70 -7.81 0.50 4.09
C LYS A 70 -6.92 1.40 3.24
N PHE A 71 -6.79 1.09 1.94
CA PHE A 71 -5.97 1.90 1.05
C PHE A 71 -6.59 3.28 0.82
N ILE A 72 -7.91 3.35 0.76
CA ILE A 72 -8.60 4.64 0.65
C ILE A 72 -8.31 5.49 1.88
N THR A 73 -8.40 4.90 3.07
CA THR A 73 -8.11 5.61 4.30
C THR A 73 -6.65 6.07 4.34
N LEU A 74 -5.74 5.19 3.91
CA LEU A 74 -4.33 5.54 3.86
C LEU A 74 -4.10 6.75 2.94
N ASN A 75 -4.74 6.75 1.78
CA ASN A 75 -4.60 7.84 0.83
C ASN A 75 -5.05 9.18 1.45
N LYS A 76 -6.16 9.13 2.18
CA LYS A 76 -6.66 10.34 2.86
C LYS A 76 -5.67 10.84 3.90
N LYS A 77 -5.08 9.93 4.67
CA LYS A 77 -4.09 10.29 5.68
C LYS A 77 -2.85 10.92 5.04
N VAL A 78 -2.38 10.32 3.95
CA VAL A 78 -1.20 10.81 3.26
C VAL A 78 -1.47 12.21 2.71
N GLN A 79 -2.62 12.40 2.08
CA GLN A 79 -2.97 13.69 1.51
C GLN A 79 -3.16 14.75 2.60
N ALA A 80 -3.74 14.37 3.72
CA ALA A 80 -3.92 15.31 4.84
C ALA A 80 -2.58 15.81 5.34
N GLY A 81 -1.54 14.98 5.25
CA GLY A 81 -0.18 15.37 5.61
C GLY A 81 0.59 16.02 4.47
N LYS A 82 -0.09 16.33 3.37
CA LYS A 82 0.51 16.93 2.19
C LYS A 82 1.53 16.01 1.54
N GLY A 83 1.30 14.71 1.63
CA GLY A 83 2.15 13.71 1.03
C GLY A 83 1.60 13.21 -0.27
N LYS A 84 2.16 12.11 -0.76
CA LYS A 84 1.76 11.51 -2.02
C LYS A 84 1.82 9.99 -1.91
N LEU A 85 0.78 9.33 -2.37
CA LEU A 85 0.68 7.88 -2.41
C LEU A 85 0.64 7.43 -3.86
N VAL A 86 1.51 6.48 -4.21
CA VAL A 86 1.56 5.91 -5.55
C VAL A 86 1.50 4.40 -5.43
N MET A 87 0.88 3.74 -6.38
CA MET A 87 0.78 2.28 -6.44
C MET A 87 1.43 1.77 -7.71
N CYS A 88 2.00 0.57 -7.66
CA CYS A 88 2.61 -0.03 -8.85
C CYS A 88 2.48 -1.54 -8.85
N ASN A 89 2.71 -2.13 -10.01
CA ASN A 89 2.70 -3.58 -10.22
C ASN A 89 1.39 -4.25 -9.82
N ILE A 90 0.28 -3.57 -10.08
CA ILE A 90 -1.04 -4.12 -9.83
C ILE A 90 -1.37 -5.08 -10.97
N SER A 91 -1.81 -6.31 -10.64
CA SER A 91 -2.17 -7.28 -11.66
C SER A 91 -3.39 -6.80 -12.44
N ASP A 92 -3.57 -7.35 -13.64
CA ASP A 92 -4.71 -6.97 -14.48
C ASP A 92 -6.03 -7.27 -13.79
N ASP A 93 -6.11 -8.39 -13.09
CA ASP A 93 -7.35 -8.75 -12.39
C ASP A 93 -7.68 -7.77 -11.28
N ILE A 94 -6.67 -7.35 -10.52
CA ILE A 94 -6.88 -6.37 -9.46
C ILE A 94 -7.18 -5.00 -10.05
N TYR A 95 -6.48 -4.64 -11.14
CA TYR A 95 -6.72 -3.34 -11.77
C TYR A 95 -8.15 -3.25 -12.28
N GLU A 96 -8.72 -4.36 -12.75
CA GLU A 96 -10.11 -4.38 -13.19
C GLU A 96 -11.06 -4.01 -12.05
N VAL A 97 -10.76 -4.48 -10.83
CA VAL A 97 -11.56 -4.12 -9.67
C VAL A 97 -11.46 -2.62 -9.40
N PHE A 98 -10.27 -2.05 -9.57
CA PHE A 98 -10.10 -0.61 -9.40
C PHE A 98 -10.89 0.16 -10.45
N GLU A 99 -10.96 -0.34 -11.67
CA GLU A 99 -11.72 0.30 -12.73
C GLU A 99 -13.23 0.24 -12.47
N ILE A 100 -13.72 -0.92 -12.08
CA ILE A 100 -15.15 -1.13 -11.82
C ILE A 100 -15.61 -0.24 -10.67
N THR A 101 -14.79 -0.09 -9.64
CA THR A 101 -15.12 0.74 -8.49
C THR A 101 -14.72 2.19 -8.69
N LYS A 102 -14.11 2.50 -9.83
CA LYS A 102 -13.59 3.83 -10.18
C LYS A 102 -12.50 4.33 -9.25
N LEU A 103 -11.88 3.43 -8.51
CA LEU A 103 -10.77 3.78 -7.63
C LEU A 103 -9.50 4.11 -8.41
N ASN A 104 -9.44 3.70 -9.69
CA ASN A 104 -8.32 4.06 -10.55
C ASN A 104 -8.25 5.59 -10.75
N ARG A 105 -9.32 6.30 -10.45
CA ARG A 105 -9.33 7.77 -10.54
C ARG A 105 -8.84 8.41 -9.25
N LEU A 106 -8.93 7.67 -8.15
CA LEU A 106 -8.51 8.18 -6.85
C LEU A 106 -7.01 8.02 -6.63
N PHE A 107 -6.46 6.91 -7.09
CA PHE A 107 -5.07 6.58 -6.85
C PHE A 107 -4.18 6.86 -8.05
N ASN A 108 -2.93 7.23 -7.79
CA ASN A 108 -1.90 7.34 -8.82
C ASN A 108 -1.33 5.94 -9.01
N ILE A 109 -1.66 5.31 -10.12
CA ILE A 109 -1.27 3.93 -10.40
C ILE A 109 -0.29 3.91 -11.58
N GLN A 110 0.88 3.32 -11.35
CA GLN A 110 1.91 3.17 -12.37
C GLN A 110 2.11 1.69 -12.65
N LYS A 111 2.64 1.36 -13.82
CA LYS A 111 2.83 -0.03 -14.19
C LYS A 111 3.94 -0.71 -13.42
N GLU A 112 5.05 -0.03 -13.24
CA GLU A 112 6.24 -0.61 -12.63
C GLU A 112 6.78 0.26 -11.53
N GLU A 113 7.62 -0.35 -10.68
CA GLU A 113 8.23 0.36 -9.58
C GLU A 113 9.10 1.51 -10.05
N GLN A 114 9.88 1.30 -11.10
CA GLN A 114 10.76 2.33 -11.60
C GLN A 114 10.00 3.57 -12.04
N THR A 115 8.92 3.37 -12.79
CA THR A 115 8.07 4.49 -13.21
C THR A 115 7.41 5.14 -12.01
N ALA A 116 7.00 4.33 -11.04
CA ALA A 116 6.34 4.83 -9.84
C ALA A 116 7.27 5.71 -9.01
N LEU A 117 8.53 5.31 -8.87
CA LEU A 117 9.50 6.10 -8.13
C LEU A 117 9.71 7.47 -8.74
N GLN A 118 9.53 7.58 -10.05
CA GLN A 118 9.66 8.85 -10.76
C GLN A 118 8.41 9.71 -10.67
N ALA A 119 7.32 9.14 -10.18
CA ALA A 119 6.04 9.86 -10.09
C ALA A 119 5.94 10.74 -8.84
N PHE A 120 6.90 10.68 -7.96
CA PHE A 120 6.91 11.51 -6.76
C PHE A 120 7.55 12.92 -6.99
#